data_d258b586df622c5a1514dbc9075ad6cf
#
_entry.id   d258b586df622c5a1514dbc9075ad6cf
#
_cell.length_a   1.000
_cell.length_b   1.000
_cell.length_c   1.000
_cell.angle_alpha   90.00
_cell.angle_beta   90.00
_cell.angle_gamma   90.00
#
_symmetry.space_group_name_H-M   'P 1'
#
loop_
_entity.id
_entity.type
_entity.pdbx_description
1 polymer ?
#
loop_
_entity_poly.entity_id
_entity_poly.type
_entity_poly.pdbx_seq_one_letter_code
_entity_poly.pdbx_strand_id
1 'polypeptide(L)'
;MPTWILITISAAFLQNIRSVLQKHLKGALSTTGATFVRFAFGVPFALLYLFGYVWLSGKDLPVFNGPFLFWVMMAAVGQIGAQFLLVHLFSFRNFTVGTAYSRTEPAQAALFAFLFFSETLKISALVAIGVAVLGVMLISVARTTLSIRTLITSTFSRTALIGLASGFLFGVTAASYRKASLSLEPTMVAPDYILQASFTLATAILIQTVLMGIWITFREREQWGCVARAWKPSLATGFVGASASFGWFMAMTLQKAALVKALAQVEMLFTFASSVFIFKEKINRLELMGCGLIICGVLILVLG
;
A
#
# COMPACT_ATOMS: atom_id res chain seq x y z
N MET A 1 -4.43 22.46 -7.36
CA MET A 1 -4.69 21.09 -6.85
C MET A 1 -3.61 20.78 -5.81
N PRO A 2 -3.93 20.32 -4.59
CA PRO A 2 -2.91 20.02 -3.57
C PRO A 2 -1.92 18.95 -4.06
N THR A 3 -0.63 19.15 -3.83
CA THR A 3 0.47 18.30 -4.33
C THR A 3 0.32 16.81 -3.93
N TRP A 4 -0.16 16.54 -2.72
CA TRP A 4 -0.36 15.17 -2.24
C TRP A 4 -1.33 14.34 -3.11
N ILE A 5 -2.30 14.99 -3.77
CA ILE A 5 -3.28 14.31 -4.64
C ILE A 5 -2.58 13.74 -5.88
N LEU A 6 -1.78 14.57 -6.57
CA LEU A 6 -1.03 14.15 -7.76
C LEU A 6 -0.05 13.04 -7.42
N ILE A 7 0.67 13.20 -6.29
CA ILE A 7 1.61 12.18 -5.80
C ILE A 7 0.88 10.86 -5.52
N THR A 8 -0.30 10.92 -4.86
CA THR A 8 -1.10 9.73 -4.55
C THR A 8 -1.56 8.99 -5.82
N ILE A 9 -2.07 9.72 -6.81
CA ILE A 9 -2.53 9.14 -8.09
C ILE A 9 -1.36 8.50 -8.83
N SER A 10 -0.21 9.17 -8.89
CA SER A 10 1.01 8.63 -9.51
C SER A 10 1.52 7.38 -8.77
N ALA A 11 1.52 7.39 -7.44
CA ALA A 11 1.89 6.22 -6.63
C ALA A 11 0.93 5.04 -6.86
N ALA A 12 -0.38 5.29 -6.96
CA ALA A 12 -1.38 4.28 -7.25
C ALA A 12 -1.19 3.66 -8.64
N PHE A 13 -0.86 4.47 -9.64
CA PHE A 13 -0.54 4.00 -10.99
C PHE A 13 0.72 3.12 -11.01
N LEU A 14 1.81 3.57 -10.39
CA LEU A 14 3.04 2.79 -10.26
C LEU A 14 2.81 1.50 -9.47
N GLN A 15 1.99 1.53 -8.43
CA GLN A 15 1.59 0.34 -7.69
C GLN A 15 0.86 -0.68 -8.55
N ASN A 16 0.01 -0.24 -9.47
CA ASN A 16 -0.68 -1.12 -10.42
C ASN A 16 0.34 -1.82 -11.33
N ILE A 17 1.29 -1.07 -11.92
CA ILE A 17 2.38 -1.63 -12.73
C ILE A 17 3.19 -2.65 -11.92
N ARG A 18 3.59 -2.31 -10.69
CA ARG A 18 4.29 -3.24 -9.80
C ARG A 18 3.50 -4.53 -9.58
N SER A 19 2.19 -4.43 -9.37
CA SER A 19 1.33 -5.58 -9.13
C SER A 19 1.31 -6.53 -10.35
N VAL A 20 1.30 -5.99 -11.56
CA VAL A 20 1.41 -6.76 -12.81
C VAL A 20 2.77 -7.47 -12.90
N LEU A 21 3.87 -6.75 -12.63
CA LEU A 21 5.23 -7.32 -12.64
C LEU A 21 5.39 -8.43 -11.59
N GLN A 22 4.89 -8.21 -10.37
CA GLN A 22 4.92 -9.24 -9.32
C GLN A 22 4.08 -10.47 -9.70
N LYS A 23 2.93 -10.29 -10.36
CA LYS A 23 2.12 -11.41 -10.86
C LYS A 23 2.90 -12.25 -11.88
N HIS A 24 3.63 -11.60 -12.77
CA HIS A 24 4.50 -12.29 -13.73
C HIS A 24 5.62 -13.07 -13.04
N LEU A 25 6.25 -12.49 -12.01
CA LEU A 25 7.31 -13.15 -11.22
C LEU A 25 6.82 -14.38 -10.45
N LYS A 26 5.55 -14.49 -10.10
CA LYS A 26 4.98 -15.68 -9.42
C LYS A 26 5.07 -16.96 -10.25
N GLY A 27 5.30 -16.87 -11.54
CA GLY A 27 5.61 -18.03 -12.38
C GLY A 27 7.00 -18.64 -12.13
N ALA A 28 7.94 -17.84 -11.59
CA ALA A 28 9.33 -18.24 -11.34
C ALA A 28 9.73 -18.24 -9.85
N LEU A 29 8.98 -17.52 -9.01
CA LEU A 29 9.27 -17.32 -7.59
C LEU A 29 8.09 -17.76 -6.72
N SER A 30 8.38 -18.18 -5.48
CA SER A 30 7.34 -18.34 -4.45
C SER A 30 6.72 -16.96 -4.13
N THR A 31 5.62 -16.96 -3.41
CA THR A 31 5.01 -15.71 -2.94
C THR A 31 5.97 -14.90 -2.08
N THR A 32 6.72 -15.58 -1.20
CA THR A 32 7.74 -14.95 -0.35
C THR A 32 8.86 -14.37 -1.22
N GLY A 33 9.37 -15.12 -2.21
CA GLY A 33 10.38 -14.67 -3.16
C GLY A 33 9.93 -13.46 -3.97
N ALA A 34 8.70 -13.48 -4.53
CA ALA A 34 8.14 -12.36 -5.27
C ALA A 34 7.89 -11.11 -4.41
N THR A 35 7.67 -11.28 -3.10
CA THR A 35 7.57 -10.16 -2.15
C THR A 35 8.96 -9.65 -1.77
N PHE A 36 9.92 -10.53 -1.54
CA PHE A 36 11.31 -10.18 -1.21
C PHE A 36 11.97 -9.33 -2.29
N VAL A 37 11.85 -9.74 -3.57
CA VAL A 37 12.49 -9.00 -4.67
C VAL A 37 12.00 -7.56 -4.79
N ARG A 38 10.76 -7.27 -4.43
CA ARG A 38 10.23 -5.91 -4.37
C ARG A 38 11.04 -5.03 -3.42
N PHE A 39 11.44 -5.56 -2.26
CA PHE A 39 12.23 -4.84 -1.28
C PHE A 39 13.71 -4.87 -1.63
N ALA A 40 14.31 -6.04 -1.79
CA ALA A 40 15.74 -6.19 -2.01
C ALA A 40 16.24 -5.44 -3.25
N PHE A 41 15.57 -5.60 -4.40
CA PHE A 41 15.90 -4.86 -5.61
C PHE A 41 15.41 -3.40 -5.61
N GLY A 42 14.58 -3.03 -4.63
CA GLY A 42 14.17 -1.65 -4.38
C GLY A 42 15.21 -0.84 -3.58
N VAL A 43 16.07 -1.52 -2.79
CA VAL A 43 17.11 -0.86 -1.96
C VAL A 43 17.97 0.12 -2.74
N PRO A 44 18.59 -0.24 -3.88
CA PRO A 44 19.47 0.68 -4.61
C PRO A 44 18.71 1.95 -5.07
N PHE A 45 17.45 1.83 -5.45
CA PHE A 45 16.63 2.98 -5.87
C PHE A 45 16.21 3.84 -4.70
N ALA A 46 15.85 3.24 -3.55
CA ALA A 46 15.53 4.00 -2.34
C ALA A 46 16.74 4.80 -1.83
N LEU A 47 17.94 4.21 -1.87
CA LEU A 47 19.18 4.90 -1.55
C LEU A 47 19.52 5.98 -2.57
N LEU A 48 19.29 5.73 -3.86
CA LEU A 48 19.47 6.73 -4.92
C LEU A 48 18.54 7.93 -4.71
N TYR A 49 17.27 7.72 -4.33
CA TYR A 49 16.34 8.82 -4.04
C TYR A 49 16.80 9.62 -2.83
N LEU A 50 17.23 8.96 -1.76
CA LEU A 50 17.71 9.64 -0.58
C LEU A 50 19.00 10.43 -0.84
N PHE A 51 20.06 9.75 -1.26
CA PHE A 51 21.36 10.40 -1.45
C PHE A 51 21.39 11.35 -2.65
N GLY A 52 20.65 11.04 -3.70
CA GLY A 52 20.47 11.95 -4.84
C GLY A 52 19.79 13.24 -4.42
N TYR A 53 18.75 13.16 -3.59
CA TYR A 53 18.08 14.34 -3.07
C TYR A 53 18.96 15.16 -2.12
N VAL A 54 19.68 14.51 -1.21
CA VAL A 54 20.66 15.14 -0.30
C VAL A 54 21.72 15.89 -1.11
N TRP A 55 22.29 15.24 -2.12
CA TRP A 55 23.30 15.86 -2.99
C TRP A 55 22.75 17.07 -3.78
N LEU A 56 21.55 16.96 -4.32
CA LEU A 56 20.93 18.04 -5.10
C LEU A 56 20.48 19.23 -4.22
N SER A 57 19.99 18.97 -3.02
CA SER A 57 19.45 19.99 -2.11
C SER A 57 20.50 20.61 -1.20
N GLY A 58 21.67 19.97 -1.02
CA GLY A 58 22.70 20.38 -0.06
C GLY A 58 22.27 20.26 1.40
N LYS A 59 21.21 19.52 1.70
CA LYS A 59 20.68 19.35 3.05
C LYS A 59 21.36 18.18 3.76
N ASP A 60 21.47 18.29 5.09
CA ASP A 60 21.97 17.21 5.92
C ASP A 60 20.93 16.09 6.07
N LEU A 61 21.44 14.89 6.32
CA LEU A 61 20.59 13.73 6.61
C LEU A 61 19.89 13.92 7.98
N PRO A 62 18.60 13.56 8.10
CA PRO A 62 17.93 13.52 9.38
C PRO A 62 18.62 12.58 10.35
N VAL A 63 18.59 12.89 11.64
CA VAL A 63 19.19 12.05 12.68
C VAL A 63 18.17 11.03 13.16
N PHE A 64 18.60 9.77 13.31
CA PHE A 64 17.78 8.74 13.92
C PHE A 64 17.39 9.12 15.35
N ASN A 65 16.10 9.01 15.65
CA ASN A 65 15.58 9.19 17.00
C ASN A 65 14.70 8.00 17.42
N GLY A 66 14.46 7.88 18.72
CA GLY A 66 13.69 6.76 19.27
C GLY A 66 12.27 6.62 18.67
N PRO A 67 11.48 7.71 18.60
CA PRO A 67 10.16 7.68 17.96
C PRO A 67 10.18 7.22 16.49
N PHE A 68 11.16 7.71 15.70
CA PHE A 68 11.31 7.27 14.31
C PHE A 68 11.55 5.77 14.21
N LEU A 69 12.52 5.26 14.98
CA LEU A 69 12.89 3.84 14.96
C LEU A 69 11.71 2.95 15.38
N PHE A 70 10.97 3.34 16.41
CA PHE A 70 9.78 2.62 16.86
C PHE A 70 8.72 2.54 15.77
N TRP A 71 8.34 3.68 15.18
CA TRP A 71 7.28 3.74 14.20
C TRP A 71 7.66 3.10 12.86
N VAL A 72 8.90 3.28 12.38
CA VAL A 72 9.35 2.66 11.12
C VAL A 72 9.46 1.14 11.26
N MET A 73 9.91 0.63 12.41
CA MET A 73 9.97 -0.81 12.69
C MET A 73 8.56 -1.41 12.75
N MET A 74 7.66 -0.78 13.50
CA MET A 74 6.25 -1.22 13.59
C MET A 74 5.59 -1.24 12.20
N ALA A 75 5.83 -0.21 11.39
CA ALA A 75 5.30 -0.14 10.04
C ALA A 75 5.90 -1.21 9.12
N ALA A 76 7.21 -1.42 9.17
CA ALA A 76 7.89 -2.41 8.33
C ALA A 76 7.41 -3.85 8.63
N VAL A 77 7.33 -4.21 9.90
CA VAL A 77 6.82 -5.52 10.36
C VAL A 77 5.32 -5.65 10.05
N GLY A 78 4.54 -4.62 10.35
CA GLY A 78 3.11 -4.58 10.05
C GLY A 78 2.82 -4.78 8.57
N GLN A 79 3.61 -4.17 7.69
CA GLN A 79 3.46 -4.34 6.23
C GLN A 79 3.76 -5.77 5.77
N ILE A 80 4.79 -6.40 6.31
CA ILE A 80 5.09 -7.81 6.03
C ILE A 80 3.93 -8.70 6.48
N GLY A 81 3.43 -8.50 7.72
CA GLY A 81 2.30 -9.25 8.26
C GLY A 81 1.00 -9.04 7.47
N ALA A 82 0.68 -7.79 7.12
CA ALA A 82 -0.48 -7.46 6.29
C ALA A 82 -0.43 -8.16 4.93
N GLN A 83 0.74 -8.13 4.28
CA GLN A 83 0.96 -8.79 3.00
C GLN A 83 0.85 -10.31 3.12
N PHE A 84 1.41 -10.90 4.20
CA PHE A 84 1.31 -12.33 4.45
C PHE A 84 -0.14 -12.78 4.61
N LEU A 85 -0.94 -12.07 5.41
CA LEU A 85 -2.37 -12.36 5.58
C LEU A 85 -3.14 -12.24 4.26
N LEU A 86 -2.86 -11.19 3.47
CA LEU A 86 -3.50 -11.00 2.17
C LEU A 86 -3.20 -12.15 1.20
N VAL A 87 -1.95 -12.60 1.17
CA VAL A 87 -1.56 -13.72 0.32
C VAL A 87 -2.12 -15.04 0.84
N HIS A 88 -2.17 -15.22 2.16
CA HIS A 88 -2.78 -16.40 2.77
C HIS A 88 -4.26 -16.55 2.39
N LEU A 89 -4.98 -15.44 2.18
CA LEU A 89 -6.35 -15.47 1.68
C LEU A 89 -6.49 -16.21 0.34
N PHE A 90 -5.50 -16.13 -0.55
CA PHE A 90 -5.55 -16.82 -1.85
C PHE A 90 -5.54 -18.35 -1.73
N SER A 91 -5.23 -18.90 -0.56
CA SER A 91 -5.32 -20.33 -0.28
C SER A 91 -6.75 -20.81 0.03
N PHE A 92 -7.70 -19.90 0.22
CA PHE A 92 -9.09 -20.23 0.53
C PHE A 92 -9.97 -20.18 -0.71
N ARG A 93 -10.95 -21.10 -0.79
CA ARG A 93 -11.94 -21.12 -1.86
C ARG A 93 -12.74 -19.82 -1.97
N ASN A 94 -13.03 -19.18 -0.84
CA ASN A 94 -13.80 -17.92 -0.75
C ASN A 94 -12.89 -16.70 -0.51
N PHE A 95 -11.69 -16.67 -1.09
CA PHE A 95 -10.71 -15.61 -0.89
C PHE A 95 -11.23 -14.20 -1.26
N THR A 96 -12.20 -14.12 -2.17
CA THR A 96 -12.79 -12.84 -2.61
C THR A 96 -13.49 -12.11 -1.47
N VAL A 97 -14.16 -12.83 -0.57
CA VAL A 97 -14.75 -12.23 0.64
C VAL A 97 -13.65 -11.55 1.46
N GLY A 98 -12.57 -12.25 1.75
CA GLY A 98 -11.46 -11.70 2.51
C GLY A 98 -10.78 -10.52 1.83
N THR A 99 -10.55 -10.58 0.51
CA THR A 99 -9.95 -9.46 -0.24
C THR A 99 -10.87 -8.24 -0.27
N ALA A 100 -12.19 -8.40 -0.36
CA ALA A 100 -13.14 -7.30 -0.25
C ALA A 100 -13.05 -6.62 1.12
N TYR A 101 -12.99 -7.41 2.20
CA TYR A 101 -12.85 -6.86 3.55
C TYR A 101 -11.48 -6.20 3.80
N SER A 102 -10.40 -6.67 3.19
CA SER A 102 -9.10 -5.98 3.28
C SER A 102 -9.13 -4.56 2.67
N ARG A 103 -10.04 -4.30 1.72
CA ARG A 103 -10.23 -2.97 1.11
C ARG A 103 -10.91 -1.95 2.03
N THR A 104 -11.35 -2.35 3.22
CA THR A 104 -11.80 -1.40 4.26
C THR A 104 -10.63 -0.69 4.97
N GLU A 105 -9.40 -0.93 4.53
CA GLU A 105 -8.16 -0.32 5.02
C GLU A 105 -8.27 1.20 5.30
N PRO A 106 -8.83 2.06 4.41
CA PRO A 106 -8.91 3.50 4.69
C PRO A 106 -9.73 3.84 5.93
N ALA A 107 -10.86 3.14 6.13
CA ALA A 107 -11.70 3.32 7.31
C ALA A 107 -11.00 2.84 8.58
N GLN A 108 -10.29 1.72 8.49
CA GLN A 108 -9.51 1.17 9.61
C GLN A 108 -8.30 2.04 9.94
N ALA A 109 -7.62 2.62 8.93
CA ALA A 109 -6.55 3.60 9.11
C ALA A 109 -7.06 4.87 9.82
N ALA A 110 -8.26 5.34 9.45
CA ALA A 110 -8.91 6.48 10.11
C ALA A 110 -9.21 6.19 11.58
N LEU A 111 -9.78 5.03 11.86
CA LEU A 111 -10.09 4.59 13.22
C LEU A 111 -8.82 4.46 14.07
N PHE A 112 -7.77 3.84 13.54
CA PHE A 112 -6.49 3.70 14.24
C PHE A 112 -5.86 5.07 14.54
N ALA A 113 -5.80 5.97 13.55
CA ALA A 113 -5.23 7.30 13.73
C ALA A 113 -6.05 8.15 14.73
N PHE A 114 -7.37 7.99 14.76
CA PHE A 114 -8.24 8.63 15.76
C PHE A 114 -7.93 8.12 17.17
N LEU A 115 -7.89 6.80 17.36
CA LEU A 115 -7.73 6.19 18.69
C LEU A 115 -6.31 6.39 19.27
N PHE A 116 -5.27 6.30 18.45
CA PHE A 116 -3.88 6.29 18.92
C PHE A 116 -3.14 7.61 18.70
N PHE A 117 -3.58 8.44 17.75
CA PHE A 117 -2.90 9.70 17.42
C PHE A 117 -3.79 10.92 17.65
N SER A 118 -5.02 10.73 18.12
CA SER A 118 -6.02 11.80 18.24
C SER A 118 -6.24 12.58 16.95
N GLU A 119 -6.00 11.95 15.80
CA GLU A 119 -6.26 12.56 14.50
C GLU A 119 -7.76 12.56 14.20
N THR A 120 -8.35 13.74 14.13
CA THR A 120 -9.75 13.90 13.71
C THR A 120 -9.85 14.13 12.21
N LEU A 121 -10.92 13.63 11.60
CA LEU A 121 -11.26 13.88 10.21
C LEU A 121 -12.55 14.71 10.14
N LYS A 122 -12.65 15.56 9.12
CA LYS A 122 -13.92 16.23 8.80
C LYS A 122 -14.97 15.19 8.43
N ILE A 123 -16.24 15.50 8.66
CA ILE A 123 -17.37 14.62 8.31
C ILE A 123 -17.37 14.32 6.81
N SER A 124 -17.07 15.31 5.95
CA SER A 124 -16.94 15.12 4.50
C SER A 124 -15.93 14.04 4.15
N ALA A 125 -14.78 14.02 4.84
CA ALA A 125 -13.74 13.00 4.63
C ALA A 125 -14.21 11.60 5.06
N LEU A 126 -14.94 11.48 6.18
CA LEU A 126 -15.51 10.20 6.62
C LEU A 126 -16.54 9.67 5.62
N VAL A 127 -17.40 10.55 5.08
CA VAL A 127 -18.37 10.19 4.03
C VAL A 127 -17.62 9.75 2.76
N ALA A 128 -16.60 10.50 2.35
CA ALA A 128 -15.76 10.16 1.19
C ALA A 128 -15.13 8.77 1.32
N ILE A 129 -14.54 8.46 2.48
CA ILE A 129 -13.96 7.15 2.79
C ILE A 129 -15.03 6.06 2.69
N GLY A 130 -16.18 6.26 3.31
CA GLY A 130 -17.30 5.29 3.28
C GLY A 130 -17.78 5.01 1.85
N VAL A 131 -17.99 6.06 1.06
CA VAL A 131 -18.44 5.93 -0.35
C VAL A 131 -17.39 5.22 -1.20
N ALA A 132 -16.10 5.58 -1.07
CA ALA A 132 -15.02 4.94 -1.83
C ALA A 132 -14.87 3.45 -1.45
N VAL A 133 -14.94 3.10 -0.16
CA VAL A 133 -14.87 1.72 0.32
C VAL A 133 -16.05 0.90 -0.22
N LEU A 134 -17.28 1.44 -0.18
CA LEU A 134 -18.44 0.78 -0.76
C LEU A 134 -18.26 0.53 -2.26
N GLY A 135 -17.71 1.49 -3.00
CA GLY A 135 -17.40 1.34 -4.42
C GLY A 135 -16.45 0.17 -4.69
N VAL A 136 -15.37 0.07 -3.93
CA VAL A 136 -14.40 -1.03 -4.06
C VAL A 136 -15.00 -2.38 -3.68
N MET A 137 -15.83 -2.42 -2.64
CA MET A 137 -16.54 -3.64 -2.25
C MET A 137 -17.48 -4.12 -3.37
N LEU A 138 -18.20 -3.20 -4.02
CA LEU A 138 -19.05 -3.53 -5.17
C LEU A 138 -18.26 -4.11 -6.35
N ILE A 139 -17.12 -3.50 -6.71
CA ILE A 139 -16.24 -4.03 -7.76
C ILE A 139 -15.75 -5.43 -7.39
N SER A 140 -15.37 -5.64 -6.12
CA SER A 140 -14.88 -6.93 -5.64
C SER A 140 -15.94 -8.04 -5.76
N VAL A 141 -17.21 -7.72 -5.47
CA VAL A 141 -18.34 -8.65 -5.61
C VAL A 141 -18.69 -8.90 -7.06
N ALA A 142 -18.68 -7.85 -7.90
CA ALA A 142 -19.08 -7.93 -9.30
C ALA A 142 -18.25 -8.94 -10.11
N ARG A 143 -17.01 -9.18 -9.71
CA ARG A 143 -16.09 -10.13 -10.36
C ARG A 143 -16.24 -11.58 -9.87
N THR A 144 -17.27 -11.86 -9.09
CA THR A 144 -17.49 -13.18 -8.49
C THR A 144 -18.95 -13.57 -8.54
N THR A 145 -19.22 -14.85 -8.25
CA THR A 145 -20.58 -15.38 -8.08
C THR A 145 -21.20 -15.01 -6.72
N LEU A 146 -20.51 -14.20 -5.91
CA LEU A 146 -20.99 -13.78 -4.60
C LEU A 146 -22.02 -12.66 -4.74
N SER A 147 -23.01 -12.66 -3.85
CA SER A 147 -23.97 -11.56 -3.72
C SER A 147 -23.59 -10.64 -2.55
N ILE A 148 -24.09 -9.40 -2.56
CA ILE A 148 -23.91 -8.46 -1.44
C ILE A 148 -24.45 -9.08 -0.13
N ARG A 149 -25.56 -9.83 -0.22
CA ARG A 149 -26.11 -10.54 0.94
C ARG A 149 -25.12 -11.56 1.52
N THR A 150 -24.42 -12.30 0.66
CA THR A 150 -23.40 -13.27 1.08
C THR A 150 -22.21 -12.57 1.74
N LEU A 151 -21.80 -11.39 1.29
CA LEU A 151 -20.78 -10.60 1.98
C LEU A 151 -21.22 -10.28 3.40
N ILE A 152 -22.39 -9.66 3.58
CA ILE A 152 -22.89 -9.26 4.90
C ILE A 152 -23.02 -10.46 5.83
N THR A 153 -23.60 -11.57 5.38
CA THR A 153 -23.77 -12.78 6.19
C THR A 153 -22.45 -13.50 6.51
N SER A 154 -21.40 -13.26 5.69
CA SER A 154 -20.08 -13.86 5.86
C SER A 154 -19.11 -13.00 6.67
N THR A 155 -19.54 -11.90 7.29
CA THR A 155 -18.65 -10.96 8.03
C THR A 155 -17.83 -11.66 9.11
N PHE A 156 -18.38 -12.65 9.77
CA PHE A 156 -17.70 -13.45 10.79
C PHE A 156 -17.03 -14.72 10.25
N SER A 157 -16.99 -14.91 8.93
CA SER A 157 -16.25 -16.02 8.34
C SER A 157 -14.75 -15.87 8.56
N ARG A 158 -14.02 -17.00 8.61
CA ARG A 158 -12.56 -17.01 8.76
C ARG A 158 -11.88 -16.15 7.69
N THR A 159 -12.33 -16.19 6.46
CA THR A 159 -11.78 -15.41 5.35
C THR A 159 -12.04 -13.90 5.52
N ALA A 160 -13.23 -13.50 5.97
CA ALA A 160 -13.54 -12.11 6.26
C ALA A 160 -12.68 -11.57 7.41
N LEU A 161 -12.52 -12.33 8.49
CA LEU A 161 -11.67 -11.93 9.62
C LEU A 161 -10.19 -11.78 9.24
N ILE A 162 -9.64 -12.69 8.42
CA ILE A 162 -8.28 -12.56 7.88
C ILE A 162 -8.18 -11.32 6.99
N GLY A 163 -9.19 -11.03 6.16
CA GLY A 163 -9.25 -9.84 5.34
C GLY A 163 -9.28 -8.55 6.15
N LEU A 164 -10.13 -8.51 7.18
CA LEU A 164 -10.19 -7.37 8.12
C LEU A 164 -8.86 -7.18 8.85
N ALA A 165 -8.24 -8.26 9.33
CA ALA A 165 -6.93 -8.20 9.99
C ALA A 165 -5.83 -7.70 9.03
N SER A 166 -5.83 -8.14 7.77
CA SER A 166 -4.91 -7.64 6.75
C SER A 166 -5.13 -6.15 6.49
N GLY A 167 -6.39 -5.70 6.30
CA GLY A 167 -6.73 -4.30 6.11
C GLY A 167 -6.33 -3.44 7.32
N PHE A 168 -6.57 -3.94 8.55
CA PHE A 168 -6.16 -3.27 9.77
C PHE A 168 -4.64 -3.08 9.85
N LEU A 169 -3.87 -4.14 9.61
CA LEU A 169 -2.41 -4.04 9.59
C LEU A 169 -1.90 -3.09 8.50
N PHE A 170 -2.51 -3.05 7.31
CA PHE A 170 -2.17 -2.05 6.30
C PHE A 170 -2.50 -0.63 6.75
N GLY A 171 -3.64 -0.42 7.42
CA GLY A 171 -4.03 0.86 7.97
C GLY A 171 -3.07 1.34 9.06
N VAL A 172 -2.74 0.45 10.01
CA VAL A 172 -1.73 0.69 11.06
C VAL A 172 -0.37 1.04 10.43
N THR A 173 0.05 0.28 9.42
CA THR A 173 1.30 0.50 8.70
C THR A 173 1.35 1.90 8.07
N ALA A 174 0.28 2.31 7.39
CA ALA A 174 0.22 3.61 6.73
C ALA A 174 0.30 4.77 7.74
N ALA A 175 -0.45 4.68 8.84
CA ALA A 175 -0.42 5.66 9.91
C ALA A 175 0.95 5.70 10.60
N SER A 176 1.58 4.55 10.79
CA SER A 176 2.92 4.44 11.41
C SER A 176 4.03 5.00 10.52
N TYR A 177 3.99 4.77 9.20
CA TYR A 177 4.93 5.41 8.27
C TYR A 177 4.80 6.94 8.29
N ARG A 178 3.56 7.45 8.32
CA ARG A 178 3.34 8.88 8.51
C ARG A 178 3.97 9.38 9.81
N LYS A 179 3.70 8.70 10.93
CA LYS A 179 4.28 9.07 12.23
C LYS A 179 5.81 8.99 12.23
N ALA A 180 6.39 7.95 11.64
CA ALA A 180 7.84 7.85 11.47
C ALA A 180 8.40 9.04 10.70
N SER A 181 7.83 9.34 9.54
CA SER A 181 8.26 10.45 8.71
C SER A 181 8.21 11.80 9.44
N LEU A 182 7.10 12.11 10.10
CA LEU A 182 6.91 13.36 10.86
C LEU A 182 7.79 13.44 12.10
N SER A 183 8.17 12.33 12.72
CA SER A 183 9.06 12.32 13.88
C SER A 183 10.51 12.73 13.57
N LEU A 184 10.86 12.87 12.30
CA LEU A 184 12.15 13.39 11.85
C LEU A 184 12.22 14.93 11.87
N GLU A 185 11.08 15.64 11.88
CA GLU A 185 11.04 17.11 11.83
C GLU A 185 11.93 17.80 12.87
N PRO A 186 11.95 17.37 14.16
CA PRO A 186 12.81 18.01 15.17
C PRO A 186 14.31 17.85 14.90
N THR A 187 14.71 16.95 14.01
CA THR A 187 16.12 16.70 13.67
C THR A 187 16.57 17.46 12.42
N MET A 188 15.69 18.25 11.83
CA MET A 188 15.91 18.95 10.57
C MET A 188 15.85 20.47 10.78
N VAL A 189 16.59 21.22 9.96
CA VAL A 189 16.58 22.70 10.01
C VAL A 189 15.18 23.26 9.62
N ALA A 190 14.53 22.60 8.66
CA ALA A 190 13.16 22.92 8.24
C ALA A 190 12.47 21.65 7.75
N PRO A 191 11.14 21.53 7.94
CA PRO A 191 10.36 20.41 7.43
C PRO A 191 10.52 20.23 5.93
N ASP A 192 10.85 19.01 5.49
CA ASP A 192 11.01 18.67 4.08
C ASP A 192 10.43 17.28 3.83
N TYR A 193 9.25 17.24 3.25
CA TYR A 193 8.52 15.99 3.01
C TYR A 193 9.23 15.03 2.06
N ILE A 194 10.08 15.53 1.15
CA ILE A 194 10.85 14.68 0.22
C ILE A 194 11.97 13.97 0.99
N LEU A 195 12.72 14.73 1.79
CA LEU A 195 13.80 14.18 2.61
C LEU A 195 13.28 13.22 3.68
N GLN A 196 12.19 13.60 4.38
CA GLN A 196 11.53 12.74 5.36
C GLN A 196 11.05 11.43 4.74
N ALA A 197 10.38 11.50 3.58
CA ALA A 197 9.86 10.33 2.88
C ALA A 197 10.98 9.43 2.33
N SER A 198 12.03 10.00 1.73
CA SER A 198 13.16 9.22 1.20
C SER A 198 13.95 8.52 2.30
N PHE A 199 14.19 9.20 3.42
CA PHE A 199 14.88 8.62 4.59
C PHE A 199 14.04 7.50 5.22
N THR A 200 12.73 7.73 5.39
CA THR A 200 11.80 6.72 5.91
C THR A 200 11.70 5.51 4.97
N LEU A 201 11.66 5.73 3.65
CA LEU A 201 11.65 4.66 2.65
C LEU A 201 12.93 3.83 2.71
N ALA A 202 14.10 4.48 2.67
CA ALA A 202 15.39 3.77 2.71
C ALA A 202 15.49 2.89 3.96
N THR A 203 15.15 3.43 5.13
CA THR A 203 15.16 2.68 6.39
C THR A 203 14.16 1.52 6.38
N ALA A 204 12.92 1.78 5.97
CA ALA A 204 11.87 0.74 5.94
C ALA A 204 12.21 -0.42 5.01
N ILE A 205 12.67 -0.10 3.79
CA ILE A 205 12.95 -1.13 2.78
C ILE A 205 14.19 -1.96 3.15
N LEU A 206 15.18 -1.37 3.83
CA LEU A 206 16.32 -2.08 4.41
C LEU A 206 15.87 -3.06 5.49
N ILE A 207 15.06 -2.61 6.46
CA ILE A 207 14.50 -3.46 7.51
C ILE A 207 13.74 -4.65 6.88
N GLN A 208 12.86 -4.37 5.93
CA GLN A 208 12.06 -5.40 5.26
C GLN A 208 12.92 -6.38 4.47
N THR A 209 13.95 -5.88 3.79
CA THR A 209 14.90 -6.74 3.05
C THR A 209 15.65 -7.67 3.98
N VAL A 210 16.13 -7.16 5.11
CA VAL A 210 16.85 -7.97 6.10
C VAL A 210 15.92 -9.01 6.72
N LEU A 211 14.75 -8.62 7.20
CA LEU A 211 13.80 -9.54 7.84
C LEU A 211 13.34 -10.65 6.88
N MET A 212 13.00 -10.29 5.65
CA MET A 212 12.58 -11.28 4.66
C MET A 212 13.75 -12.12 4.14
N GLY A 213 14.95 -11.54 4.02
CA GLY A 213 16.17 -12.28 3.67
C GLY A 213 16.50 -13.34 4.72
N ILE A 214 16.41 -12.99 6.01
CA ILE A 214 16.54 -13.94 7.12
C ILE A 214 15.49 -15.05 6.97
N TRP A 215 14.22 -14.71 6.78
CA TRP A 215 13.15 -15.70 6.58
C TRP A 215 13.46 -16.68 5.44
N ILE A 216 13.81 -16.16 4.26
CA ILE A 216 14.14 -16.98 3.08
C ILE A 216 15.32 -17.89 3.37
N THR A 217 16.37 -17.38 4.04
CA THR A 217 17.55 -18.17 4.38
C THR A 217 17.23 -19.38 5.28
N PHE A 218 16.31 -19.22 6.21
CA PHE A 218 15.96 -20.31 7.15
C PHE A 218 14.82 -21.22 6.66
N ARG A 219 13.89 -20.71 5.84
CA ARG A 219 12.66 -21.41 5.47
C ARG A 219 12.55 -21.80 4.00
N GLU A 220 13.18 -21.05 3.09
CA GLU A 220 12.98 -21.21 1.65
C GLU A 220 14.31 -20.99 0.90
N ARG A 221 15.40 -21.61 1.33
CA ARG A 221 16.77 -21.38 0.80
C ARG A 221 16.88 -21.49 -0.72
N GLU A 222 16.10 -22.36 -1.33
CA GLU A 222 16.05 -22.55 -2.79
C GLU A 222 15.61 -21.29 -3.55
N GLN A 223 14.88 -20.38 -2.86
CA GLN A 223 14.44 -19.13 -3.47
C GLN A 223 15.60 -18.20 -3.84
N TRP A 224 16.77 -18.30 -3.20
CA TRP A 224 17.94 -17.51 -3.57
C TRP A 224 18.37 -17.77 -5.02
N GLY A 225 18.39 -19.05 -5.44
CA GLY A 225 18.70 -19.41 -6.82
C GLY A 225 17.63 -18.94 -7.82
N CYS A 226 16.36 -18.99 -7.43
CA CYS A 226 15.27 -18.50 -8.25
C CYS A 226 15.31 -16.96 -8.42
N VAL A 227 15.58 -16.23 -7.34
CA VAL A 227 15.75 -14.77 -7.33
C VAL A 227 16.92 -14.35 -8.22
N ALA A 228 18.05 -15.04 -8.10
CA ALA A 228 19.23 -14.76 -8.92
C ALA A 228 18.95 -14.96 -10.42
N ARG A 229 18.23 -16.02 -10.79
CA ARG A 229 17.84 -16.26 -12.21
C ARG A 229 16.84 -15.25 -12.74
N ALA A 230 15.94 -14.73 -11.89
CA ALA A 230 14.91 -13.77 -12.24
C ALA A 230 15.34 -12.30 -12.01
N TRP A 231 16.65 -11.99 -11.99
CA TRP A 231 17.15 -10.67 -11.58
C TRP A 231 16.63 -9.51 -12.45
N LYS A 232 16.50 -9.67 -13.78
CA LYS A 232 16.01 -8.61 -14.69
C LYS A 232 14.58 -8.15 -14.37
N PRO A 233 13.56 -9.04 -14.36
CA PRO A 233 12.21 -8.63 -13.96
C PRO A 233 12.13 -8.24 -12.49
N SER A 234 13.01 -8.76 -11.62
CA SER A 234 13.10 -8.36 -10.22
C SER A 234 13.59 -6.92 -10.08
N LEU A 235 14.56 -6.49 -10.89
CA LEU A 235 15.07 -5.12 -10.92
C LEU A 235 13.97 -4.12 -11.33
N ALA A 236 13.21 -4.44 -12.39
CA ALA A 236 12.07 -3.64 -12.81
C ALA A 236 11.00 -3.53 -11.70
N THR A 237 10.70 -4.67 -11.03
CA THR A 237 9.76 -4.70 -9.90
C THR A 237 10.27 -3.88 -8.72
N GLY A 238 11.56 -3.94 -8.41
CA GLY A 238 12.20 -3.15 -7.36
C GLY A 238 12.15 -1.65 -7.65
N PHE A 239 12.49 -1.24 -8.87
CA PHE A 239 12.42 0.15 -9.31
C PHE A 239 11.00 0.72 -9.17
N VAL A 240 10.03 0.08 -9.83
CA VAL A 240 8.62 0.54 -9.79
C VAL A 240 8.06 0.46 -8.37
N GLY A 241 8.44 -0.57 -7.60
CA GLY A 241 8.03 -0.75 -6.21
C GLY A 241 8.58 0.33 -5.28
N ALA A 242 9.86 0.68 -5.41
CA ALA A 242 10.50 1.74 -4.64
C ALA A 242 9.90 3.11 -5.02
N SER A 243 9.70 3.39 -6.32
CA SER A 243 9.09 4.63 -6.81
C SER A 243 7.65 4.81 -6.30
N ALA A 244 6.84 3.74 -6.36
CA ALA A 244 5.49 3.75 -5.80
C ALA A 244 5.50 4.01 -4.29
N SER A 245 6.39 3.33 -3.55
CA SER A 245 6.53 3.49 -2.10
C SER A 245 7.01 4.89 -1.73
N PHE A 246 7.92 5.47 -2.50
CA PHE A 246 8.36 6.84 -2.32
C PHE A 246 7.19 7.83 -2.46
N GLY A 247 6.38 7.68 -3.51
CA GLY A 247 5.17 8.47 -3.69
C GLY A 247 4.19 8.32 -2.52
N TRP A 248 3.95 7.10 -2.05
CA TRP A 248 3.11 6.85 -0.87
C TRP A 248 3.64 7.56 0.38
N PHE A 249 4.94 7.50 0.64
CA PHE A 249 5.53 8.11 1.82
C PHE A 249 5.49 9.63 1.75
N MET A 250 5.79 10.24 0.58
CA MET A 250 5.60 11.67 0.38
C MET A 250 4.15 12.11 0.61
N ALA A 251 3.19 11.39 0.03
CA ALA A 251 1.78 11.73 0.18
C ALA A 251 1.33 11.62 1.65
N MET A 252 1.75 10.56 2.37
CA MET A 252 1.43 10.36 3.79
C MET A 252 2.19 11.33 4.71
N THR A 253 3.33 11.86 4.32
CA THR A 253 4.00 12.95 5.06
C THR A 253 3.20 14.24 4.92
N LEU A 254 2.72 14.56 3.72
CA LEU A 254 1.95 15.77 3.43
C LEU A 254 0.51 15.72 3.97
N GLN A 255 -0.12 14.54 4.04
CA GLN A 255 -1.53 14.40 4.37
C GLN A 255 -1.79 13.19 5.29
N LYS A 256 -2.92 13.21 6.00
CA LYS A 256 -3.36 12.12 6.87
C LYS A 256 -3.44 10.80 6.11
N ALA A 257 -2.90 9.73 6.68
CA ALA A 257 -2.81 8.43 6.03
C ALA A 257 -4.16 7.89 5.54
N ALA A 258 -5.24 8.10 6.31
CA ALA A 258 -6.58 7.68 5.93
C ALA A 258 -7.07 8.36 4.64
N LEU A 259 -6.79 9.67 4.44
CA LEU A 259 -7.18 10.41 3.24
C LEU A 259 -6.38 9.94 2.02
N VAL A 260 -5.07 9.74 2.19
CA VAL A 260 -4.20 9.18 1.15
C VAL A 260 -4.69 7.78 0.74
N LYS A 261 -5.06 6.93 1.71
CA LYS A 261 -5.57 5.58 1.45
C LYS A 261 -6.98 5.58 0.84
N ALA A 262 -7.82 6.57 1.15
CA ALA A 262 -9.11 6.75 0.49
C ALA A 262 -8.93 7.13 -0.99
N LEU A 263 -8.07 8.10 -1.27
CA LEU A 263 -7.74 8.49 -2.65
C LEU A 263 -7.05 7.34 -3.41
N ALA A 264 -6.27 6.51 -2.72
CA ALA A 264 -5.60 5.34 -3.29
C ALA A 264 -6.57 4.32 -3.92
N GLN A 265 -7.86 4.34 -3.56
CA GLN A 265 -8.86 3.48 -4.19
C GLN A 265 -9.01 3.73 -5.69
N VAL A 266 -8.49 4.87 -6.21
CA VAL A 266 -8.37 5.14 -7.65
C VAL A 266 -7.56 4.04 -8.39
N GLU A 267 -6.71 3.27 -7.68
CA GLU A 267 -6.03 2.08 -8.23
C GLU A 267 -7.01 1.09 -8.85
N MET A 268 -8.20 0.95 -8.25
CA MET A 268 -9.24 0.06 -8.79
C MET A 268 -9.80 0.55 -10.12
N LEU A 269 -9.83 1.87 -10.36
CA LEU A 269 -10.21 2.43 -11.65
C LEU A 269 -9.17 2.10 -12.72
N PHE A 270 -7.87 2.15 -12.39
CA PHE A 270 -6.81 1.73 -13.30
C PHE A 270 -6.90 0.23 -13.61
N THR A 271 -7.17 -0.59 -12.60
CA THR A 271 -7.37 -2.03 -12.77
C THR A 271 -8.59 -2.31 -13.65
N PHE A 272 -9.70 -1.61 -13.43
CA PHE A 272 -10.90 -1.71 -14.26
C PHE A 272 -10.63 -1.27 -15.71
N ALA A 273 -9.98 -0.12 -15.89
CA ALA A 273 -9.60 0.36 -17.21
C ALA A 273 -8.70 -0.64 -17.95
N SER A 274 -7.71 -1.21 -17.27
CA SER A 274 -6.85 -2.26 -17.85
C SER A 274 -7.64 -3.50 -18.25
N SER A 275 -8.61 -3.94 -17.44
CA SER A 275 -9.48 -5.07 -17.72
C SER A 275 -10.29 -4.85 -19.01
N VAL A 276 -10.86 -3.66 -19.16
CA VAL A 276 -11.73 -3.32 -20.31
C VAL A 276 -10.90 -3.08 -21.57
N PHE A 277 -9.88 -2.21 -21.50
CA PHE A 277 -9.17 -1.76 -22.70
C PHE A 277 -8.07 -2.73 -23.17
N ILE A 278 -7.39 -3.40 -22.26
CA ILE A 278 -6.29 -4.33 -22.59
C ILE A 278 -6.83 -5.75 -22.76
N PHE A 279 -7.60 -6.23 -21.78
CA PHE A 279 -8.08 -7.62 -21.77
C PHE A 279 -9.44 -7.80 -22.45
N LYS A 280 -10.12 -6.70 -22.85
CA LYS A 280 -11.43 -6.71 -23.53
C LYS A 280 -12.50 -7.50 -22.78
N GLU A 281 -12.45 -7.49 -21.44
CA GLU A 281 -13.43 -8.16 -20.61
C GLU A 281 -14.80 -7.46 -20.69
N LYS A 282 -15.88 -8.24 -20.56
CA LYS A 282 -17.24 -7.69 -20.55
C LYS A 282 -17.48 -6.90 -19.27
N ILE A 283 -18.02 -5.70 -19.41
CA ILE A 283 -18.35 -4.80 -18.30
C ILE A 283 -19.59 -5.32 -17.56
N ASN A 284 -19.48 -5.43 -16.23
CA ASN A 284 -20.62 -5.70 -15.36
C ASN A 284 -21.21 -4.38 -14.83
N ARG A 285 -22.53 -4.29 -14.72
CA ARG A 285 -23.21 -3.10 -14.16
C ARG A 285 -22.75 -2.75 -12.75
N LEU A 286 -22.50 -3.76 -11.92
CA LEU A 286 -21.99 -3.55 -10.53
C LEU A 286 -20.57 -2.98 -10.55
N GLU A 287 -19.71 -3.36 -11.48
CA GLU A 287 -18.36 -2.75 -11.62
C GLU A 287 -18.47 -1.28 -12.00
N LEU A 288 -19.37 -0.94 -12.94
CA LEU A 288 -19.59 0.45 -13.33
C LEU A 288 -20.13 1.30 -12.19
N MET A 289 -21.09 0.77 -11.41
CA MET A 289 -21.60 1.44 -10.20
C MET A 289 -20.49 1.62 -9.16
N GLY A 290 -19.66 0.59 -8.93
CA GLY A 290 -18.54 0.67 -8.02
C GLY A 290 -17.50 1.71 -8.45
N CYS A 291 -17.18 1.80 -9.75
CA CYS A 291 -16.32 2.86 -10.30
C CYS A 291 -16.93 4.24 -10.08
N GLY A 292 -18.23 4.41 -10.31
CA GLY A 292 -18.95 5.65 -10.05
C GLY A 292 -18.86 6.08 -8.57
N LEU A 293 -19.04 5.15 -7.65
CA LEU A 293 -18.89 5.43 -6.20
C LEU A 293 -17.45 5.82 -5.82
N ILE A 294 -16.45 5.17 -6.38
CA ILE A 294 -15.04 5.56 -6.13
C ILE A 294 -14.82 6.99 -6.62
N ILE A 295 -15.27 7.34 -7.82
CA ILE A 295 -15.14 8.69 -8.37
C ILE A 295 -15.87 9.69 -7.47
N CYS A 296 -17.10 9.41 -7.06
CA CYS A 296 -17.86 10.25 -6.13
C CYS A 296 -17.12 10.44 -4.79
N GLY A 297 -16.61 9.35 -4.20
CA GLY A 297 -15.82 9.42 -2.96
C GLY A 297 -14.57 10.30 -3.12
N VAL A 298 -13.83 10.15 -4.24
CA VAL A 298 -12.67 11.00 -4.55
C VAL A 298 -13.07 12.47 -4.73
N LEU A 299 -14.17 12.75 -5.42
CA LEU A 299 -14.66 14.13 -5.59
C LEU A 299 -15.05 14.76 -4.25
N ILE A 300 -15.80 14.03 -3.40
CA ILE A 300 -16.14 14.51 -2.04
C ILE A 300 -14.85 14.78 -1.23
N LEU A 301 -13.83 13.92 -1.35
CA LEU A 301 -12.57 14.07 -0.63
C LEU A 301 -11.76 15.29 -1.07
N VAL A 302 -11.80 15.60 -2.36
CA VAL A 302 -10.99 16.67 -2.96
C VAL A 302 -11.68 18.03 -2.86
N LEU A 303 -13.00 18.08 -2.92
CA LEU A 303 -13.80 19.32 -2.93
C LEU A 303 -14.36 19.70 -1.55
N GLY A 304 -14.46 18.76 -0.60
CA GLY A 304 -14.96 18.95 0.77
C GLY A 304 -13.86 19.10 1.79
#